data_1e929fc49f64981d9028b6d79697b334
#
_entry.id   1e929fc49f64981d9028b6d79697b334
#
_cell.length_a   1.000
_cell.length_b   1.000
_cell.length_c   1.000
_cell.angle_alpha   90.00
_cell.angle_beta   90.00
_cell.angle_gamma   90.00
#
_symmetry.space_group_name_H-M   'P 1'
#
loop_
_entity.id
_entity.type
_entity.pdbx_description
1 polymer ?
#
loop_
_entity_poly.entity_id
_entity_poly.type
_entity_poly.pdbx_seq_one_letter_code
_entity_poly.pdbx_strand_id
1 'polypeptide(L)'
;GIINSSWGGSSIEAWMSEDALQAFPKNLRERDIYNSDEYKALMNKAGGMMSRFWSLSLYKGDEGLHAPVKWYEPELNDSDWEEVNMFSYQLGSKDGYPVSGSHWFRQNIRLTAEQADKDAILRLGCMVNADSVYVNGVFVGTTSYQYPPRIYKVPASVLKAGENLVTVRLTNSGGRPSFVKGKPYCMAIDGDTVRLSEQWKYRLGCEMPAGRGGVSFQNIPTGMYNSMISPL
;
A
#
# COMPACT_ATOMS: atom_id res chain seq x y z
N GLY A 1 9.34 -31.25 16.32
CA GLY A 1 8.93 -30.11 15.48
C GLY A 1 9.77 -28.88 15.79
N ILE A 2 9.83 -27.95 14.84
CA ILE A 2 10.49 -26.65 15.02
C ILE A 2 9.40 -25.60 15.13
N ILE A 3 9.43 -24.79 16.19
CA ILE A 3 8.56 -23.63 16.36
C ILE A 3 9.42 -22.40 16.06
N ASN A 4 9.01 -21.61 15.06
CA ASN A 4 9.64 -20.33 14.76
C ASN A 4 8.70 -19.19 15.19
N SER A 5 9.17 -18.36 16.13
CA SER A 5 8.47 -17.16 16.56
C SER A 5 9.43 -15.99 16.36
N SER A 6 9.13 -15.14 15.36
CA SER A 6 10.00 -14.00 15.04
C SER A 6 9.17 -12.85 14.44
N TRP A 7 9.54 -11.62 14.82
CA TRP A 7 8.95 -10.40 14.29
C TRP A 7 10.02 -9.32 14.12
N GLY A 8 10.33 -8.97 12.89
CA GLY A 8 11.35 -7.98 12.58
C GLY A 8 10.99 -6.59 13.13
N GLY A 9 12.01 -5.88 13.64
CA GLY A 9 11.85 -4.52 14.19
C GLY A 9 11.19 -4.45 15.57
N SER A 10 11.02 -5.59 16.26
CA SER A 10 10.56 -5.61 17.65
C SER A 10 11.70 -5.34 18.63
N SER A 11 11.40 -4.67 19.76
CA SER A 11 12.35 -4.48 20.85
C SER A 11 12.53 -5.77 21.66
N ILE A 12 13.67 -5.93 22.30
CA ILE A 12 13.95 -7.11 23.12
C ILE A 12 12.98 -7.21 24.30
N GLU A 13 12.59 -6.09 24.89
CA GLU A 13 11.67 -6.01 26.02
C GLU A 13 10.27 -6.54 25.66
N ALA A 14 9.90 -6.47 24.38
CA ALA A 14 8.64 -7.03 23.92
C ALA A 14 8.59 -8.56 23.99
N TRP A 15 9.74 -9.22 23.96
CA TRP A 15 9.88 -10.69 24.02
C TRP A 15 10.14 -11.22 25.44
N MET A 16 10.32 -10.33 26.41
CA MET A 16 10.57 -10.71 27.79
C MET A 16 9.28 -11.18 28.47
N SER A 17 9.39 -12.24 29.29
CA SER A 17 8.34 -12.63 30.22
C SER A 17 8.16 -11.56 31.31
N GLU A 18 7.02 -11.59 31.98
CA GLU A 18 6.75 -10.67 33.09
C GLU A 18 7.79 -10.81 34.20
N ASP A 19 8.16 -12.03 34.54
CA ASP A 19 9.19 -12.31 35.58
C ASP A 19 10.54 -11.75 35.16
N ALA A 20 10.97 -11.94 33.93
CA ALA A 20 12.21 -11.40 33.41
C ALA A 20 12.21 -9.86 33.39
N LEU A 21 11.06 -9.25 33.16
CA LEU A 21 10.91 -7.79 33.13
C LEU A 21 10.99 -7.15 34.51
N GLN A 22 10.84 -7.92 35.62
CA GLN A 22 10.95 -7.40 36.99
C GLN A 22 12.29 -6.73 37.28
N ALA A 23 13.37 -7.17 36.63
CA ALA A 23 14.69 -6.53 36.73
C ALA A 23 14.75 -5.12 36.08
N PHE A 24 13.73 -4.70 35.36
CA PHE A 24 13.67 -3.45 34.56
C PHE A 24 12.48 -2.57 34.98
N PRO A 25 12.55 -1.86 36.12
CA PRO A 25 11.39 -1.12 36.66
C PRO A 25 10.83 -0.03 35.75
N LYS A 26 11.67 0.55 34.87
CA LYS A 26 11.20 1.51 33.85
C LYS A 26 10.27 0.85 32.83
N ASN A 27 10.70 -0.28 32.30
CA ASN A 27 9.94 -1.03 31.29
C ASN A 27 8.66 -1.65 31.89
N LEU A 28 8.69 -2.02 33.17
CA LEU A 28 7.46 -2.43 33.89
C LEU A 28 6.42 -1.31 33.95
N ARG A 29 6.83 -0.10 34.33
CA ARG A 29 5.91 1.05 34.32
C ARG A 29 5.38 1.37 32.93
N GLU A 30 6.23 1.29 31.91
CA GLU A 30 5.79 1.48 30.52
C GLU A 30 4.77 0.42 30.10
N ARG A 31 5.00 -0.85 30.43
CA ARG A 31 4.04 -1.94 30.21
C ARG A 31 2.70 -1.65 30.87
N ASP A 32 2.72 -1.26 32.15
CA ASP A 32 1.49 -1.00 32.91
C ASP A 32 0.67 0.13 32.31
N ILE A 33 1.35 1.21 31.86
CA ILE A 33 0.70 2.31 31.16
C ILE A 33 0.07 1.82 29.85
N TYR A 34 0.84 1.13 29.00
CA TYR A 34 0.35 0.69 27.68
C TYR A 34 -0.74 -0.37 27.77
N ASN A 35 -0.78 -1.15 28.86
CA ASN A 35 -1.79 -2.16 29.08
C ASN A 35 -3.03 -1.65 29.82
N SER A 36 -2.99 -0.44 30.37
CA SER A 36 -4.16 0.16 31.05
C SER A 36 -5.33 0.35 30.07
N ASP A 37 -6.54 0.16 30.57
CA ASP A 37 -7.76 0.30 29.75
C ASP A 37 -7.93 1.75 29.29
N GLU A 38 -7.55 2.72 30.12
CA GLU A 38 -7.59 4.12 29.76
C GLU A 38 -6.67 4.45 28.60
N TYR A 39 -5.42 3.96 28.61
CA TYR A 39 -4.48 4.19 27.53
C TYR A 39 -4.96 3.52 26.23
N LYS A 40 -5.42 2.26 26.30
CA LYS A 40 -5.96 1.54 25.15
C LYS A 40 -7.17 2.25 24.54
N ALA A 41 -8.11 2.70 25.39
CA ALA A 41 -9.28 3.45 24.94
C ALA A 41 -8.90 4.77 24.26
N LEU A 42 -7.95 5.52 24.86
CA LEU A 42 -7.44 6.76 24.32
C LEU A 42 -6.77 6.55 22.96
N MET A 43 -5.88 5.56 22.86
CA MET A 43 -5.16 5.26 21.61
C MET A 43 -6.06 4.76 20.50
N ASN A 44 -7.05 3.91 20.83
CA ASN A 44 -8.05 3.47 19.86
C ASN A 44 -8.89 4.64 19.32
N LYS A 45 -9.33 5.54 20.21
CA LYS A 45 -10.06 6.74 19.83
C LYS A 45 -9.21 7.67 18.97
N ALA A 46 -7.98 7.97 19.40
CA ALA A 46 -7.08 8.85 18.67
C ALA A 46 -6.69 8.26 17.31
N GLY A 47 -6.36 6.97 17.26
CA GLY A 47 -6.04 6.25 16.02
C GLY A 47 -7.20 6.23 15.04
N GLY A 48 -8.42 5.95 15.53
CA GLY A 48 -9.64 5.97 14.70
C GLY A 48 -9.95 7.36 14.14
N MET A 49 -9.81 8.40 14.95
CA MET A 49 -9.99 9.79 14.49
C MET A 49 -8.95 10.20 13.45
N MET A 50 -7.68 9.87 13.68
CA MET A 50 -6.60 10.18 12.75
C MET A 50 -6.76 9.43 11.43
N SER A 51 -7.07 8.15 11.47
CA SER A 51 -7.32 7.33 10.27
C SER A 51 -8.51 7.88 9.46
N ARG A 52 -9.59 8.23 10.13
CA ARG A 52 -10.77 8.83 9.47
C ARG A 52 -10.44 10.20 8.86
N PHE A 53 -9.74 11.06 9.60
CA PHE A 53 -9.31 12.36 9.10
C PHE A 53 -8.45 12.19 7.85
N TRP A 54 -7.44 11.31 7.91
CA TRP A 54 -6.52 11.07 6.79
C TRP A 54 -7.26 10.54 5.56
N SER A 55 -8.12 9.53 5.74
CA SER A 55 -8.88 8.92 4.64
C SER A 55 -9.85 9.91 3.98
N LEU A 56 -10.57 10.71 4.78
CA LEU A 56 -11.52 11.71 4.26
C LEU A 56 -10.79 12.86 3.55
N SER A 57 -9.68 13.34 4.11
CA SER A 57 -8.89 14.43 3.52
C SER A 57 -8.25 13.98 2.21
N LEU A 58 -7.69 12.76 2.19
CA LEU A 58 -7.15 12.16 0.98
C LEU A 58 -8.22 12.01 -0.10
N TYR A 59 -9.39 11.49 0.26
CA TYR A 59 -10.51 11.34 -0.68
C TYR A 59 -10.94 12.69 -1.25
N LYS A 60 -11.13 13.71 -0.40
CA LYS A 60 -11.58 15.04 -0.82
C LYS A 60 -10.52 15.81 -1.63
N GLY A 61 -9.25 15.62 -1.31
CA GLY A 61 -8.16 16.34 -1.95
C GLY A 61 -7.65 15.68 -3.23
N ASP A 62 -8.04 14.43 -3.50
CA ASP A 62 -7.53 13.68 -4.66
C ASP A 62 -8.17 14.15 -5.96
N GLU A 63 -7.44 14.95 -6.73
CA GLU A 63 -7.92 15.48 -8.01
C GLU A 63 -8.36 14.38 -8.99
N GLY A 64 -7.66 13.25 -8.99
CA GLY A 64 -7.95 12.14 -9.90
C GLY A 64 -9.32 11.50 -9.67
N LEU A 65 -9.87 11.62 -8.46
CA LEU A 65 -11.21 11.13 -8.12
C LEU A 65 -12.31 12.15 -8.43
N HIS A 66 -11.97 13.45 -8.56
CA HIS A 66 -12.95 14.53 -8.64
C HIS A 66 -12.89 15.32 -9.95
N ALA A 67 -11.86 15.13 -10.78
CA ALA A 67 -11.78 15.72 -12.11
C ALA A 67 -13.02 15.40 -12.95
N PRO A 68 -13.41 16.26 -13.91
CA PRO A 68 -14.56 15.98 -14.81
C PRO A 68 -14.45 14.63 -15.53
N VAL A 69 -13.28 14.32 -16.09
CA VAL A 69 -12.87 12.99 -16.54
C VAL A 69 -11.97 12.41 -15.46
N LYS A 70 -12.38 11.29 -14.85
CA LYS A 70 -11.60 10.70 -13.76
C LYS A 70 -10.26 10.18 -14.28
N TRP A 71 -9.24 10.24 -13.46
CA TRP A 71 -7.91 9.88 -13.91
C TRP A 71 -7.71 8.39 -14.20
N TYR A 72 -8.68 7.57 -13.88
CA TYR A 72 -8.71 6.16 -14.28
C TYR A 72 -9.49 5.91 -15.59
N GLU A 73 -10.19 6.92 -16.14
CA GLU A 73 -10.99 6.78 -17.37
C GLU A 73 -10.10 6.84 -18.61
N PRO A 74 -10.37 6.00 -19.64
CA PRO A 74 -9.59 5.99 -20.87
C PRO A 74 -9.63 7.30 -21.66
N GLU A 75 -10.71 8.06 -21.53
CA GLU A 75 -10.95 9.32 -22.23
C GLU A 75 -10.09 10.49 -21.74
N LEU A 76 -9.42 10.33 -20.60
CA LEU A 76 -8.55 11.35 -20.06
C LEU A 76 -7.36 11.61 -20.99
N ASN A 77 -7.17 12.87 -21.37
CA ASN A 77 -5.93 13.29 -22.02
C ASN A 77 -4.81 13.41 -20.96
N ASP A 78 -3.86 12.51 -21.01
CA ASP A 78 -2.70 12.46 -20.13
C ASP A 78 -1.38 12.86 -20.81
N SER A 79 -1.46 13.60 -21.93
CA SER A 79 -0.28 14.01 -22.70
C SER A 79 0.65 14.94 -21.94
N ASP A 80 0.15 15.66 -20.94
CA ASP A 80 0.87 16.57 -20.06
C ASP A 80 1.35 15.94 -18.76
N TRP A 81 1.14 14.59 -18.60
CA TRP A 81 1.65 13.87 -17.43
C TRP A 81 3.14 13.61 -17.55
N GLU A 82 3.83 13.63 -16.41
CA GLU A 82 5.24 13.29 -16.32
C GLU A 82 5.47 11.81 -16.68
N GLU A 83 6.54 11.53 -17.44
CA GLU A 83 7.00 10.15 -17.64
C GLU A 83 8.01 9.78 -16.56
N VAL A 84 7.73 8.72 -15.82
CA VAL A 84 8.58 8.26 -14.71
C VAL A 84 8.91 6.78 -14.83
N ASN A 85 10.09 6.39 -14.39
CA ASN A 85 10.36 4.98 -14.10
C ASN A 85 9.69 4.61 -12.78
N MET A 86 8.82 3.60 -12.78
CA MET A 86 8.06 3.18 -11.61
C MET A 86 8.91 2.75 -10.41
N PHE A 87 10.18 2.43 -10.64
CA PHE A 87 11.14 2.10 -9.58
C PHE A 87 11.98 3.28 -9.12
N SER A 88 11.66 4.49 -9.58
CA SER A 88 12.36 5.70 -9.16
C SER A 88 12.11 5.97 -7.67
N TYR A 89 13.18 6.31 -6.94
CA TYR A 89 13.07 6.76 -5.55
C TYR A 89 12.58 8.21 -5.42
N GLN A 90 12.40 8.91 -6.54
CA GLN A 90 12.00 10.32 -6.57
C GLN A 90 10.52 10.53 -6.90
N LEU A 91 9.72 9.45 -6.98
CA LEU A 91 8.28 9.54 -7.24
C LEU A 91 7.60 10.49 -6.26
N GLY A 92 7.01 11.56 -6.79
CA GLY A 92 6.36 12.60 -5.98
C GLY A 92 7.29 13.35 -5.03
N SER A 93 8.61 13.29 -5.24
CA SER A 93 9.56 13.97 -4.37
C SER A 93 9.54 15.48 -4.60
N LYS A 94 9.45 16.25 -3.51
CA LYS A 94 9.68 17.68 -3.47
C LYS A 94 10.94 17.94 -2.66
N ASP A 95 11.89 18.67 -3.21
CA ASP A 95 13.16 19.03 -2.55
C ASP A 95 13.90 17.81 -1.94
N GLY A 96 13.82 16.66 -2.61
CA GLY A 96 14.43 15.40 -2.15
C GLY A 96 13.66 14.64 -1.06
N TYR A 97 12.53 15.17 -0.59
CA TYR A 97 11.70 14.52 0.41
C TYR A 97 10.51 13.79 -0.24
N PRO A 98 10.15 12.59 0.24
CA PRO A 98 8.99 11.86 -0.27
C PRO A 98 7.70 12.60 0.09
N VAL A 99 6.75 12.60 -0.84
CA VAL A 99 5.41 13.15 -0.63
C VAL A 99 4.48 12.03 -0.22
N SER A 100 3.76 12.20 0.88
CA SER A 100 2.64 11.33 1.26
C SER A 100 1.37 11.78 0.56
N GLY A 101 0.48 10.84 0.24
CA GLY A 101 -0.78 11.19 -0.42
C GLY A 101 -1.21 10.17 -1.46
N SER A 102 -1.78 10.64 -2.56
CA SER A 102 -2.18 9.81 -3.69
C SER A 102 -1.32 10.08 -4.93
N HIS A 103 -0.86 9.01 -5.53
CA HIS A 103 0.02 9.01 -6.69
C HIS A 103 -0.65 8.20 -7.81
N TRP A 104 -0.83 8.79 -8.95
CA TRP A 104 -1.51 8.15 -10.08
C TRP A 104 -0.52 7.78 -11.16
N PHE A 105 -0.66 6.56 -11.65
CA PHE A 105 0.18 5.99 -12.71
C PHE A 105 -0.72 5.44 -13.81
N ARG A 106 -0.37 5.69 -15.07
CA ARG A 106 -1.12 5.22 -16.23
C ARG A 106 -0.17 4.61 -17.25
N GLN A 107 -0.56 3.49 -17.84
CA GLN A 107 0.18 2.83 -18.92
C GLN A 107 -0.75 2.09 -19.85
N ASN A 108 -0.50 2.16 -21.14
CA ASN A 108 -1.16 1.33 -22.13
C ASN A 108 -0.39 0.04 -22.37
N ILE A 109 -1.12 -1.06 -22.51
CA ILE A 109 -0.63 -2.35 -22.98
C ILE A 109 -1.43 -2.76 -24.21
N ARG A 110 -0.81 -3.52 -25.12
CA ARG A 110 -1.47 -3.98 -26.32
C ARG A 110 -1.78 -5.46 -26.22
N LEU A 111 -3.05 -5.82 -26.49
CA LEU A 111 -3.52 -7.21 -26.54
C LEU A 111 -3.96 -7.57 -27.97
N THR A 112 -3.77 -8.84 -28.33
CA THR A 112 -4.40 -9.41 -29.54
C THR A 112 -5.89 -9.62 -29.32
N ALA A 113 -6.65 -9.87 -30.37
CA ALA A 113 -8.05 -10.21 -30.26
C ALA A 113 -8.26 -11.51 -29.46
N GLU A 114 -7.40 -12.49 -29.67
CA GLU A 114 -7.45 -13.77 -28.97
C GLU A 114 -7.17 -13.62 -27.45
N GLN A 115 -6.23 -12.74 -27.07
CA GLN A 115 -5.94 -12.45 -25.68
C GLN A 115 -7.09 -11.69 -25.01
N ALA A 116 -7.73 -10.77 -25.73
CA ALA A 116 -8.81 -9.96 -25.18
C ALA A 116 -10.10 -10.74 -24.89
N ASP A 117 -10.30 -11.88 -25.55
CA ASP A 117 -11.46 -12.76 -25.33
C ASP A 117 -11.33 -13.66 -24.08
N LYS A 118 -10.25 -13.54 -23.33
CA LYS A 118 -9.95 -14.39 -22.16
C LYS A 118 -9.79 -13.58 -20.89
N ASP A 119 -10.16 -14.19 -19.76
CA ASP A 119 -9.86 -13.62 -18.45
C ASP A 119 -8.34 -13.53 -18.22
N ALA A 120 -7.92 -12.46 -17.58
CA ALA A 120 -6.53 -12.20 -17.29
C ALA A 120 -6.24 -12.08 -15.79
N ILE A 121 -4.99 -12.24 -15.44
CA ILE A 121 -4.44 -11.94 -14.11
C ILE A 121 -3.44 -10.80 -14.25
N LEU A 122 -3.77 -9.64 -13.71
CA LEU A 122 -2.85 -8.52 -13.61
C LEU A 122 -1.97 -8.68 -12.35
N ARG A 123 -0.66 -8.72 -12.57
CA ARG A 123 0.35 -8.80 -11.50
C ARG A 123 1.10 -7.48 -11.43
N LEU A 124 1.10 -6.86 -10.27
CA LEU A 124 1.74 -5.56 -10.03
C LEU A 124 2.72 -5.59 -8.84
N GLY A 125 3.37 -6.74 -8.63
CA GLY A 125 4.38 -6.89 -7.60
C GLY A 125 3.89 -6.53 -6.20
N CYS A 126 4.68 -5.72 -5.49
CA CYS A 126 4.31 -5.10 -4.21
C CYS A 126 4.47 -3.58 -4.32
N MET A 127 3.69 -2.82 -3.55
CA MET A 127 3.71 -1.35 -3.57
C MET A 127 3.67 -0.78 -2.15
N VAL A 128 4.22 0.39 -1.96
CA VAL A 128 4.25 1.12 -0.68
C VAL A 128 3.33 2.33 -0.75
N ASN A 129 2.15 2.32 -0.10
CA ASN A 129 1.58 1.26 0.75
C ASN A 129 0.36 0.58 0.12
N ALA A 130 -0.74 1.32 -0.09
CA ALA A 130 -2.01 0.81 -0.58
C ALA A 130 -2.26 1.24 -2.03
N ASP A 131 -3.10 0.50 -2.72
CA ASP A 131 -3.43 0.80 -4.10
C ASP A 131 -4.92 0.65 -4.39
N SER A 132 -5.35 1.23 -5.49
CA SER A 132 -6.57 0.92 -6.21
C SER A 132 -6.22 0.82 -7.70
N VAL A 133 -6.62 -0.27 -8.34
CA VAL A 133 -6.22 -0.58 -9.71
C VAL A 133 -7.43 -0.64 -10.62
N TYR A 134 -7.26 -0.07 -11.80
CA TYR A 134 -8.29 -0.02 -12.83
C TYR A 134 -7.72 -0.52 -14.16
N VAL A 135 -8.56 -1.19 -14.94
CA VAL A 135 -8.27 -1.55 -16.34
C VAL A 135 -9.39 -1.00 -17.20
N ASN A 136 -9.04 -0.21 -18.21
CA ASN A 136 -10.02 0.46 -19.10
C ASN A 136 -11.13 1.21 -18.33
N GLY A 137 -10.78 1.86 -17.19
CA GLY A 137 -11.72 2.59 -16.35
C GLY A 137 -12.45 1.73 -15.32
N VAL A 138 -12.40 0.40 -15.43
CA VAL A 138 -13.09 -0.53 -14.53
C VAL A 138 -12.17 -0.89 -13.35
N PHE A 139 -12.69 -0.73 -12.13
CA PHE A 139 -11.97 -1.14 -10.91
C PHE A 139 -11.80 -2.66 -10.88
N VAL A 140 -10.56 -3.13 -10.70
CA VAL A 140 -10.21 -4.56 -10.69
C VAL A 140 -9.68 -5.04 -9.34
N GLY A 141 -9.26 -4.15 -8.45
CA GLY A 141 -8.83 -4.58 -7.13
C GLY A 141 -8.10 -3.51 -6.33
N THR A 142 -7.87 -3.84 -5.07
CA THR A 142 -7.16 -2.99 -4.08
C THR A 142 -6.42 -3.86 -3.08
N THR A 143 -5.32 -3.35 -2.56
CA THR A 143 -4.56 -3.95 -1.46
C THR A 143 -4.12 -2.82 -0.54
N SER A 144 -4.43 -2.93 0.76
CA SER A 144 -4.21 -1.86 1.73
C SER A 144 -2.86 -1.91 2.45
N TYR A 145 -1.99 -2.87 2.12
CA TYR A 145 -0.75 -3.13 2.84
C TYR A 145 0.41 -3.41 1.90
N GLN A 146 1.62 -3.01 2.28
CA GLN A 146 2.78 -2.98 1.36
C GLN A 146 3.32 -4.37 0.95
N TYR A 147 3.18 -5.41 1.78
CA TYR A 147 3.85 -6.69 1.52
C TYR A 147 3.08 -7.69 0.64
N PRO A 148 1.74 -7.78 0.68
CA PRO A 148 1.03 -8.72 -0.18
C PRO A 148 1.28 -8.44 -1.66
N PRO A 149 1.48 -9.48 -2.48
CA PRO A 149 1.58 -9.30 -3.92
C PRO A 149 0.23 -8.86 -4.49
N ARG A 150 0.27 -7.90 -5.42
CA ARG A 150 -0.89 -7.43 -6.19
C ARG A 150 -1.18 -8.42 -7.29
N ILE A 151 -2.27 -9.15 -7.13
CA ILE A 151 -2.73 -10.18 -8.08
C ILE A 151 -4.23 -9.96 -8.26
N TYR A 152 -4.60 -9.33 -9.38
CA TYR A 152 -5.98 -8.92 -9.65
C TYR A 152 -6.54 -9.66 -10.85
N LYS A 153 -7.76 -10.17 -10.71
CA LYS A 153 -8.50 -10.77 -11.82
C LYS A 153 -9.05 -9.66 -12.72
N VAL A 154 -8.87 -9.79 -14.02
CA VAL A 154 -9.41 -8.90 -15.02
C VAL A 154 -10.29 -9.73 -15.95
N PRO A 155 -11.61 -9.58 -15.87
CA PRO A 155 -12.52 -10.31 -16.77
C PRO A 155 -12.31 -9.95 -18.22
N ALA A 156 -12.52 -10.89 -19.14
CA ALA A 156 -12.45 -10.65 -20.58
C ALA A 156 -13.37 -9.48 -21.03
N SER A 157 -14.51 -9.31 -20.39
CA SER A 157 -15.45 -8.20 -20.68
C SER A 157 -14.88 -6.80 -20.45
N VAL A 158 -13.76 -6.68 -19.74
CA VAL A 158 -13.05 -5.42 -19.49
C VAL A 158 -11.97 -5.18 -20.54
N LEU A 159 -11.48 -6.24 -21.18
CA LEU A 159 -10.37 -6.21 -22.12
C LEU A 159 -10.88 -5.94 -23.55
N LYS A 160 -10.00 -5.40 -24.39
CA LYS A 160 -10.28 -5.17 -25.82
C LYS A 160 -9.04 -5.46 -26.66
N ALA A 161 -9.25 -5.86 -27.90
CA ALA A 161 -8.18 -5.95 -28.88
C ALA A 161 -7.53 -4.57 -29.09
N GLY A 162 -6.22 -4.51 -29.16
CA GLY A 162 -5.47 -3.26 -29.24
C GLY A 162 -5.09 -2.69 -27.86
N GLU A 163 -5.16 -1.39 -27.72
CA GLU A 163 -4.69 -0.68 -26.53
C GLU A 163 -5.64 -0.85 -25.34
N ASN A 164 -5.09 -1.26 -24.20
CA ASN A 164 -5.77 -1.37 -22.92
C ASN A 164 -5.04 -0.51 -21.89
N LEU A 165 -5.76 0.34 -21.20
CA LEU A 165 -5.23 1.21 -20.18
C LEU A 165 -5.17 0.49 -18.82
N VAL A 166 -4.02 0.47 -18.20
CA VAL A 166 -3.85 0.10 -16.78
C VAL A 166 -3.60 1.37 -15.98
N THR A 167 -4.42 1.60 -14.96
CA THR A 167 -4.25 2.74 -14.05
C THR A 167 -4.06 2.24 -12.63
N VAL A 168 -3.06 2.77 -11.96
CA VAL A 168 -2.78 2.51 -10.54
C VAL A 168 -2.87 3.82 -9.76
N ARG A 169 -3.75 3.85 -8.78
CA ARG A 169 -3.78 4.88 -7.74
C ARG A 169 -3.06 4.32 -6.51
N LEU A 170 -1.84 4.75 -6.28
CA LEU A 170 -1.04 4.38 -5.12
C LEU A 170 -1.26 5.41 -4.01
N THR A 171 -1.54 4.97 -2.78
CA THR A 171 -1.65 5.86 -1.63
C THR A 171 -0.65 5.47 -0.55
N ASN A 172 0.02 6.47 0.02
CA ASN A 172 0.93 6.25 1.14
C ASN A 172 0.78 7.34 2.20
N SER A 173 0.89 6.94 3.47
CA SER A 173 0.78 7.82 4.64
C SER A 173 2.13 8.20 5.25
N GLY A 174 3.22 7.72 4.68
CA GLY A 174 4.59 7.98 5.12
C GLY A 174 5.59 7.14 4.34
N GLY A 175 6.85 7.51 4.44
CA GLY A 175 7.91 6.88 3.66
C GLY A 175 7.84 7.26 2.17
N ARG A 176 8.50 6.48 1.33
CA ARG A 176 8.58 6.73 -0.11
C ARG A 176 7.56 5.88 -0.85
N PRO A 177 6.64 6.47 -1.62
CA PRO A 177 5.80 5.70 -2.54
C PRO A 177 6.70 4.98 -3.54
N SER A 178 6.49 3.68 -3.74
CA SER A 178 7.34 2.91 -4.64
C SER A 178 6.70 1.61 -5.09
N PHE A 179 7.14 1.14 -6.26
CA PHE A 179 6.98 -0.23 -6.70
C PHE A 179 8.23 -1.03 -6.35
N VAL A 180 8.08 -2.25 -5.86
CA VAL A 180 9.20 -3.07 -5.36
C VAL A 180 9.86 -3.83 -6.51
N LYS A 181 11.15 -3.56 -6.78
CA LYS A 181 11.93 -4.26 -7.81
C LYS A 181 11.97 -5.78 -7.61
N GLY A 182 12.19 -6.51 -8.71
CA GLY A 182 12.36 -7.96 -8.68
C GLY A 182 11.07 -8.75 -8.47
N LYS A 183 9.92 -8.11 -8.64
CA LYS A 183 8.59 -8.73 -8.63
C LYS A 183 7.99 -8.75 -10.04
N PRO A 184 7.01 -9.64 -10.32
CA PRO A 184 6.35 -9.68 -11.62
C PRO A 184 5.44 -8.46 -11.82
N TYR A 185 5.60 -7.79 -12.97
CA TYR A 185 4.77 -6.71 -13.47
C TYR A 185 4.30 -7.09 -14.87
N CYS A 186 3.12 -7.67 -14.96
CA CYS A 186 2.61 -8.22 -16.23
C CYS A 186 1.11 -8.51 -16.15
N MET A 187 0.50 -8.65 -17.32
CA MET A 187 -0.81 -9.28 -17.49
C MET A 187 -0.60 -10.71 -18.01
N ALA A 188 -1.02 -11.70 -17.25
CA ALA A 188 -0.98 -13.10 -17.64
C ALA A 188 -2.35 -13.52 -18.17
N ILE A 189 -2.37 -14.13 -19.36
CA ILE A 189 -3.59 -14.50 -20.09
C ILE A 189 -3.35 -15.87 -20.72
N ASP A 190 -4.05 -16.90 -20.25
CA ASP A 190 -4.06 -18.25 -20.84
C ASP A 190 -2.64 -18.82 -21.18
N GLY A 191 -1.70 -18.67 -20.24
CA GLY A 191 -0.33 -19.12 -20.41
C GLY A 191 0.62 -18.08 -21.04
N ASP A 192 0.08 -17.07 -21.72
CA ASP A 192 0.84 -15.93 -22.23
C ASP A 192 1.11 -14.89 -21.15
N THR A 193 2.11 -14.05 -21.39
CA THR A 193 2.47 -12.95 -20.50
C THR A 193 2.78 -11.69 -21.28
N VAL A 194 1.97 -10.66 -21.10
CA VAL A 194 2.24 -9.30 -21.58
C VAL A 194 2.91 -8.50 -20.48
N ARG A 195 4.18 -8.16 -20.66
CA ARG A 195 4.96 -7.40 -19.66
C ARG A 195 4.53 -5.94 -19.65
N LEU A 196 4.43 -5.37 -18.46
CA LEU A 196 4.31 -3.94 -18.26
C LEU A 196 5.68 -3.27 -18.43
N SER A 197 5.69 -2.08 -19.02
CA SER A 197 6.89 -1.24 -19.08
C SER A 197 7.24 -0.72 -17.69
N GLU A 198 8.51 -0.39 -17.48
CA GLU A 198 8.94 0.34 -16.29
C GLU A 198 8.59 1.84 -16.38
N GLN A 199 8.30 2.33 -17.59
CA GLN A 199 7.94 3.73 -17.83
C GLN A 199 6.42 3.90 -17.75
N TRP A 200 5.99 4.83 -16.90
CA TRP A 200 4.59 5.15 -16.66
C TRP A 200 4.37 6.65 -16.74
N LYS A 201 3.19 7.05 -17.18
CA LYS A 201 2.71 8.41 -16.96
C LYS A 201 2.30 8.56 -15.51
N TYR A 202 2.72 9.67 -14.90
CA TYR A 202 2.58 9.93 -13.48
C TYR A 202 2.03 11.33 -13.21
N ARG A 203 1.16 11.42 -12.20
CA ARG A 203 0.70 12.68 -11.62
C ARG A 203 0.37 12.51 -10.14
N LEU A 204 0.76 13.49 -9.33
CA LEU A 204 0.36 13.58 -7.92
C LEU A 204 -1.11 14.00 -7.84
N GLY A 205 -1.96 13.18 -7.20
CA GLY A 205 -3.38 13.46 -7.05
C GLY A 205 -3.71 14.30 -5.81
N CYS A 206 -3.00 14.05 -4.73
CA CYS A 206 -3.15 14.77 -3.48
C CYS A 206 -1.89 14.66 -2.64
N GLU A 207 -1.44 15.76 -2.07
CA GLU A 207 -0.41 15.78 -1.03
C GLU A 207 -1.07 15.75 0.34
N MET A 208 -0.58 14.89 1.22
CA MET A 208 -1.05 14.76 2.58
C MET A 208 0.12 14.90 3.57
N PRO A 209 -0.10 15.43 4.77
CA PRO A 209 0.92 15.38 5.80
C PRO A 209 1.27 13.93 6.12
N ALA A 210 2.56 13.63 6.28
CA ALA A 210 3.01 12.30 6.64
C ALA A 210 2.36 11.86 7.96
N GLY A 211 1.81 10.63 7.96
CA GLY A 211 1.24 10.04 9.16
C GLY A 211 2.34 9.82 10.20
N ARG A 212 2.08 10.20 11.45
CA ARG A 212 2.95 9.82 12.57
C ARG A 212 2.47 8.48 13.09
N GLY A 213 3.37 7.48 13.08
CA GLY A 213 3.10 6.17 13.69
C GLY A 213 2.82 6.30 15.18
N GLY A 214 1.85 5.53 15.69
CA GLY A 214 1.67 5.32 17.12
C GLY A 214 2.68 4.30 17.68
N VAL A 215 2.63 4.04 18.98
CA VAL A 215 3.40 2.96 19.61
C VAL A 215 2.83 1.62 19.11
N SER A 216 3.70 0.82 18.50
CA SER A 216 3.33 -0.52 18.05
C SER A 216 3.46 -1.52 19.21
N PHE A 217 2.54 -2.50 19.29
CA PHE A 217 2.59 -3.57 20.30
C PHE A 217 3.92 -4.34 20.30
N GLN A 218 4.62 -4.39 19.17
CA GLN A 218 5.95 -5.00 19.05
C GLN A 218 7.05 -4.25 19.85
N ASN A 219 6.77 -3.03 20.29
CA ASN A 219 7.64 -2.20 21.13
C ASN A 219 7.10 -2.04 22.56
N ILE A 220 5.95 -2.64 22.87
CA ILE A 220 5.39 -2.67 24.22
C ILE A 220 6.08 -3.79 24.99
N PRO A 221 6.62 -3.54 26.20
CA PRO A 221 7.21 -4.60 27.02
C PRO A 221 6.23 -5.76 27.23
N THR A 222 6.72 -6.99 27.08
CA THR A 222 5.93 -8.26 27.06
C THR A 222 4.91 -8.44 25.93
N GLY A 223 4.76 -7.45 25.03
CA GLY A 223 3.72 -7.50 24.00
C GLY A 223 3.84 -8.71 23.06
N MET A 224 5.05 -9.01 22.57
CA MET A 224 5.31 -10.18 21.71
C MET A 224 5.28 -11.49 22.50
N TYR A 225 5.81 -11.49 23.73
CA TYR A 225 5.76 -12.66 24.61
C TYR A 225 4.32 -13.10 24.85
N ASN A 226 3.45 -12.18 25.25
CA ASN A 226 2.04 -12.47 25.52
C ASN A 226 1.27 -12.94 24.29
N SER A 227 1.60 -12.41 23.09
CA SER A 227 0.89 -12.76 21.87
C SER A 227 1.40 -14.01 21.15
N MET A 228 2.67 -14.39 21.34
CA MET A 228 3.32 -15.44 20.55
C MET A 228 3.98 -16.54 21.36
N ILE A 229 4.42 -16.28 22.59
CA ILE A 229 5.22 -17.20 23.38
C ILE A 229 4.47 -17.69 24.61
N SER A 230 3.66 -16.85 25.26
CA SER A 230 2.89 -17.26 26.42
C SER A 230 1.94 -18.41 26.04
N PRO A 231 1.96 -19.53 26.75
CA PRO A 231 0.93 -20.56 26.56
C PRO A 231 -0.46 -19.98 26.89
N LEU A 232 -1.43 -20.32 26.06
CA LEU A 232 -2.85 -20.03 26.28
C LEU A 232 -3.37 -20.69 27.54
#